data_e340ede1403478e857b1e10a3b79d4e4
#
_entry.id   e340ede1403478e857b1e10a3b79d4e4
#
_cell.length_a   1.000
_cell.length_b   1.000
_cell.length_c   1.000
_cell.angle_alpha   90.00
_cell.angle_beta   90.00
_cell.angle_gamma   90.00
#
_symmetry.space_group_name_H-M   'P 1'
#
loop_
_entity.id
_entity.type
_entity.pdbx_description
1 polymer ?
#
loop_
_entity_poly.entity_id
_entity_poly.type
_entity_poly.pdbx_seq_one_letter_code
_entity_poly.pdbx_strand_id
1 'polypeptide(L)'
;MSTLAALPLLLLQTAALPPLAQPTIIAVALVYFAAVAAIGVWATRRTRTARDFFVAGEGIGLWALAISAMAATLSGFAFIGGPGLVYSVGVGAVFLILPAAITNSMGAWVLAKRMRLLAEVRGLITVPDAIGARYRSPLAQGLSALAILIATVGYMATNILALGLVIDAVFATGLTAGIWLGMGIVLAYSVAGGILAGIYNDLLQGALMAVASVLVFVYTLQSGGGLSGLSRTVLAADPAWLGPWGKMAPIAALSLFFVFGVGSLGQPHVVHKFYMLKDPRRLRWYPLLMTCALMLTLLLYFGVGFAVKALVAGGKLAPLARADDATPTFLLHYTPVLLAAVVFSAVAAAIMSTVNSFMSIGAAAITHDIPVALGRRMPNELRWGRISTVALSVVAALVAQQSGMLVALLGIFGWGLFASTLVPALAIGLNWPGATRQGAVASIATGLGLTLLLETLAFFEAFSVPTGVTVAGLSLVASLLVFLLVSWLTRGDAPAGIDPDIKLVMEV
;
A
#
# COMPACT_ATOMS: atom_id res chain seq x y z
N MET A 1 -49.29 25.04 -2.91
CA MET A 1 -49.49 25.27 -1.47
C MET A 1 -49.58 23.93 -0.76
N SER A 2 -48.64 23.73 0.17
CA SER A 2 -48.68 22.77 1.30
C SER A 2 -48.91 21.29 0.99
N THR A 3 -47.86 20.52 0.95
CA THR A 3 -47.61 19.29 1.74
C THR A 3 -46.16 18.77 1.55
N LEU A 4 -45.20 19.63 1.80
CA LEU A 4 -43.81 19.28 2.08
C LEU A 4 -43.58 19.49 3.56
N ALA A 5 -44.17 18.62 4.36
CA ALA A 5 -43.89 18.61 5.79
C ALA A 5 -43.87 17.17 6.27
N ALA A 6 -42.81 16.86 6.97
CA ALA A 6 -42.60 15.61 7.71
C ALA A 6 -42.15 14.39 6.92
N LEU A 7 -40.95 14.43 6.28
CA LEU A 7 -40.07 13.27 6.46
C LEU A 7 -39.62 13.29 7.92
N PRO A 8 -39.88 12.23 8.68
CA PRO A 8 -39.36 12.17 10.01
C PRO A 8 -37.85 12.19 9.94
N LEU A 9 -37.21 13.01 10.73
CA LEU A 9 -35.86 12.93 11.25
C LEU A 9 -35.71 11.60 12.06
N LEU A 10 -36.09 10.49 11.44
CA LEU A 10 -35.90 9.18 11.99
C LEU A 10 -34.54 8.71 11.49
N LEU A 11 -33.60 8.77 12.44
CA LEU A 11 -32.52 7.83 12.56
C LEU A 11 -31.29 8.07 11.69
N LEU A 12 -30.59 9.14 11.97
CA LEU A 12 -29.17 9.02 12.28
C LEU A 12 -29.04 8.36 13.66
N GLN A 13 -29.60 7.19 13.82
CA GLN A 13 -29.10 6.24 14.81
C GLN A 13 -27.84 5.65 14.19
N THR A 14 -26.68 6.22 14.49
CA THR A 14 -25.49 5.42 14.74
C THR A 14 -25.96 4.35 15.72
N ALA A 15 -26.19 3.13 15.21
CA ALA A 15 -26.63 2.05 16.07
C ALA A 15 -25.57 1.92 17.16
N ALA A 16 -25.96 2.23 18.40
CA ALA A 16 -25.05 2.20 19.52
C ALA A 16 -24.43 0.79 19.56
N LEU A 17 -23.10 0.72 19.69
CA LEU A 17 -22.41 -0.55 19.85
C LEU A 17 -23.08 -1.38 20.96
N PRO A 18 -23.23 -2.71 20.77
CA PRO A 18 -23.71 -3.55 21.86
C PRO A 18 -22.92 -3.26 23.14
N PRO A 19 -23.53 -3.21 24.32
CA PRO A 19 -22.87 -2.76 25.56
C PRO A 19 -21.56 -3.46 25.91
N LEU A 20 -21.38 -4.71 25.43
CA LEU A 20 -20.15 -5.51 25.61
C LEU A 20 -19.16 -5.44 24.44
N ALA A 21 -19.48 -4.72 23.36
CA ALA A 21 -18.60 -4.69 22.19
C ALA A 21 -17.32 -3.90 22.47
N GLN A 22 -17.43 -2.71 23.02
CA GLN A 22 -16.27 -1.86 23.33
C GLN A 22 -15.27 -2.53 24.29
N PRO A 23 -15.68 -3.04 25.48
CA PRO A 23 -14.71 -3.68 26.38
C PRO A 23 -14.01 -4.87 25.76
N THR A 24 -14.72 -5.69 24.98
CA THR A 24 -14.12 -6.85 24.29
C THR A 24 -13.11 -6.41 23.22
N ILE A 25 -13.46 -5.41 22.41
CA ILE A 25 -12.56 -4.88 21.37
C ILE A 25 -11.32 -4.27 22.03
N ILE A 26 -11.48 -3.51 23.11
CA ILE A 26 -10.37 -2.93 23.86
C ILE A 26 -9.47 -4.03 24.43
N ALA A 27 -10.01 -5.06 25.05
CA ALA A 27 -9.23 -6.15 25.64
C ALA A 27 -8.41 -6.89 24.58
N VAL A 28 -9.01 -7.24 23.45
CA VAL A 28 -8.30 -7.91 22.34
C VAL A 28 -7.24 -6.99 21.73
N ALA A 29 -7.55 -5.70 21.54
CA ALA A 29 -6.59 -4.71 21.05
C ALA A 29 -5.41 -4.53 21.99
N LEU A 30 -5.65 -4.49 23.31
CA LEU A 30 -4.57 -4.39 24.31
C LEU A 30 -3.65 -5.63 24.28
N VAL A 31 -4.20 -6.83 24.17
CA VAL A 31 -3.40 -8.05 24.03
C VAL A 31 -2.57 -8.02 22.74
N TYR A 32 -3.17 -7.60 21.63
CA TYR A 32 -2.47 -7.43 20.37
C TYR A 32 -1.34 -6.39 20.48
N PHE A 33 -1.61 -5.21 21.00
CA PHE A 33 -0.59 -4.15 21.15
C PHE A 33 0.50 -4.54 22.14
N ALA A 34 0.19 -5.29 23.19
CA ALA A 34 1.21 -5.82 24.09
C ALA A 34 2.17 -6.78 23.37
N ALA A 35 1.65 -7.66 22.50
CA ALA A 35 2.48 -8.54 21.68
C ALA A 35 3.36 -7.76 20.71
N VAL A 36 2.80 -6.77 20.00
CA VAL A 36 3.54 -5.87 19.09
C VAL A 36 4.64 -5.10 19.85
N ALA A 37 4.33 -4.56 21.02
CA ALA A 37 5.29 -3.85 21.86
C ALA A 37 6.43 -4.77 22.33
N ALA A 38 6.13 -6.00 22.74
CA ALA A 38 7.13 -6.98 23.14
C ALA A 38 8.11 -7.29 21.99
N ILE A 39 7.60 -7.50 20.77
CA ILE A 39 8.41 -7.68 19.56
C ILE A 39 9.25 -6.42 19.29
N GLY A 40 8.65 -5.24 19.42
CA GLY A 40 9.34 -3.96 19.23
C GLY A 40 10.52 -3.78 20.20
N VAL A 41 10.31 -4.03 21.49
CA VAL A 41 11.37 -3.98 22.53
C VAL A 41 12.48 -4.99 22.23
N TRP A 42 12.13 -6.21 21.83
CA TRP A 42 13.09 -7.23 21.45
C TRP A 42 13.92 -6.80 20.23
N ALA A 43 13.29 -6.27 19.19
CA ALA A 43 13.96 -5.80 17.99
C ALA A 43 14.87 -4.59 18.25
N THR A 44 14.43 -3.65 19.09
CA THR A 44 15.22 -2.47 19.47
C THR A 44 16.55 -2.85 20.10
N ARG A 45 16.58 -3.90 20.92
CA ARG A 45 17.81 -4.41 21.53
C ARG A 45 18.79 -5.00 20.51
N ARG A 46 18.32 -5.36 19.32
CA ARG A 46 19.10 -5.94 18.22
C ARG A 46 19.48 -4.93 17.14
N THR A 47 18.77 -3.82 17.03
CA THR A 47 19.02 -2.75 16.04
C THR A 47 20.09 -1.80 16.57
N ARG A 48 21.34 -1.99 16.15
CA ARG A 48 22.50 -1.22 16.60
C ARG A 48 23.11 -0.32 15.52
N THR A 49 22.90 -0.64 14.26
CA THR A 49 23.47 0.06 13.10
C THR A 49 22.37 0.57 12.17
N ALA A 50 22.72 1.51 11.28
CA ALA A 50 21.82 1.94 10.20
C ALA A 50 21.43 0.77 9.30
N ARG A 51 22.34 -0.18 9.04
CA ARG A 51 22.05 -1.39 8.25
C ARG A 51 21.03 -2.30 8.93
N ASP A 52 21.11 -2.48 10.24
CA ASP A 52 20.07 -3.22 10.98
C ASP A 52 18.72 -2.50 10.90
N PHE A 53 18.73 -1.16 10.98
CA PHE A 53 17.52 -0.34 10.96
C PHE A 53 16.83 -0.36 9.59
N PHE A 54 17.56 -0.30 8.47
CA PHE A 54 16.99 -0.20 7.13
C PHE A 54 16.85 -1.54 6.40
N VAL A 55 17.70 -2.56 6.66
CA VAL A 55 17.69 -3.85 5.93
C VAL A 55 17.76 -5.09 6.84
N ALA A 56 17.48 -4.96 8.13
CA ALA A 56 17.43 -6.07 9.09
C ALA A 56 18.68 -7.00 9.07
N GLY A 57 19.84 -6.46 8.74
CA GLY A 57 21.10 -7.19 8.68
C GLY A 57 21.15 -8.35 7.68
N GLU A 58 20.23 -8.42 6.69
CA GLU A 58 20.15 -9.44 5.63
C GLU A 58 19.95 -10.89 6.14
N GLY A 59 19.36 -11.04 7.32
CA GLY A 59 19.18 -12.33 8.00
C GLY A 59 17.82 -12.99 7.85
N ILE A 60 16.92 -12.47 6.99
CA ILE A 60 15.51 -12.84 6.96
C ILE A 60 15.27 -14.10 6.12
N GLY A 61 14.55 -15.06 6.71
CA GLY A 61 14.12 -16.28 6.02
C GLY A 61 12.99 -16.05 5.02
N LEU A 62 12.81 -16.96 4.06
CA LEU A 62 11.82 -16.84 2.98
C LEU A 62 10.39 -16.64 3.48
N TRP A 63 9.95 -17.42 4.46
CA TRP A 63 8.59 -17.34 5.02
C TRP A 63 8.33 -15.99 5.67
N ALA A 64 9.30 -15.52 6.48
CA ALA A 64 9.21 -14.21 7.10
C ALA A 64 9.17 -13.10 6.04
N LEU A 65 9.99 -13.22 5.00
CA LEU A 65 10.01 -12.25 3.89
C LEU A 65 8.67 -12.23 3.14
N ALA A 66 8.15 -13.39 2.76
CA ALA A 66 6.90 -13.48 1.99
C ALA A 66 5.69 -12.96 2.78
N ILE A 67 5.56 -13.37 4.05
CA ILE A 67 4.47 -12.91 4.93
C ILE A 67 4.62 -11.40 5.21
N SER A 68 5.83 -10.92 5.46
CA SER A 68 6.08 -9.49 5.66
C SER A 68 5.81 -8.67 4.39
N ALA A 69 6.18 -9.17 3.20
CA ALA A 69 5.86 -8.51 1.93
C ALA A 69 4.36 -8.49 1.68
N MET A 70 3.65 -9.60 1.94
CA MET A 70 2.20 -9.66 1.90
C MET A 70 1.58 -8.63 2.86
N ALA A 71 1.97 -8.66 4.13
CA ALA A 71 1.43 -7.76 5.15
C ALA A 71 1.65 -6.28 4.79
N ALA A 72 2.79 -5.94 4.19
CA ALA A 72 3.04 -4.58 3.72
C ALA A 72 2.23 -4.19 2.48
N THR A 73 1.88 -5.15 1.62
CA THR A 73 1.01 -4.93 0.45
C THR A 73 -0.44 -4.77 0.86
N LEU A 74 -0.88 -5.53 1.88
CA LEU A 74 -2.22 -5.50 2.43
C LEU A 74 -2.32 -4.41 3.50
N SER A 75 -2.56 -3.22 3.05
CA SER A 75 -2.61 -2.01 3.84
C SER A 75 -4.05 -1.65 4.26
N GLY A 76 -4.21 -0.51 4.90
CA GLY A 76 -5.53 0.10 5.12
C GLY A 76 -6.33 0.28 3.84
N PHE A 77 -5.63 0.47 2.70
CA PHE A 77 -6.25 0.42 1.39
C PHE A 77 -7.01 -0.90 1.15
N ALA A 78 -6.40 -2.04 1.44
CA ALA A 78 -7.02 -3.34 1.17
C ALA A 78 -8.19 -3.68 2.11
N PHE A 79 -8.15 -3.23 3.36
CA PHE A 79 -9.13 -3.61 4.39
C PHE A 79 -10.25 -2.58 4.62
N ILE A 80 -10.00 -1.31 4.31
CA ILE A 80 -10.96 -0.21 4.44
C ILE A 80 -11.33 0.35 3.08
N GLY A 81 -10.36 0.88 2.34
CA GLY A 81 -10.60 1.49 1.03
C GLY A 81 -11.14 0.53 -0.02
N GLY A 82 -10.65 -0.71 -0.01
CA GLY A 82 -11.07 -1.73 -0.97
C GLY A 82 -12.54 -2.14 -0.86
N PRO A 83 -13.02 -2.57 0.30
CA PRO A 83 -14.44 -2.84 0.51
C PRO A 83 -15.33 -1.63 0.23
N GLY A 84 -14.88 -0.42 0.58
CA GLY A 84 -15.55 0.83 0.22
C GLY A 84 -15.61 1.05 -1.30
N LEU A 85 -14.51 0.79 -2.00
CA LEU A 85 -14.48 0.86 -3.46
C LEU A 85 -15.44 -0.18 -4.10
N VAL A 86 -15.41 -1.43 -3.64
CA VAL A 86 -16.34 -2.48 -4.11
C VAL A 86 -17.80 -2.05 -3.87
N TYR A 87 -18.12 -1.55 -2.68
CA TYR A 87 -19.47 -1.02 -2.37
C TYR A 87 -19.90 0.07 -3.35
N SER A 88 -18.99 0.97 -3.73
CA SER A 88 -19.28 2.11 -4.62
C SER A 88 -19.37 1.72 -6.08
N VAL A 89 -18.36 1.00 -6.63
CA VAL A 89 -18.22 0.78 -8.07
C VAL A 89 -18.52 -0.65 -8.52
N GLY A 90 -18.69 -1.57 -7.59
CA GLY A 90 -19.07 -2.94 -7.90
C GLY A 90 -17.91 -3.83 -8.31
N VAL A 91 -18.25 -4.86 -9.12
CA VAL A 91 -17.32 -5.90 -9.57
C VAL A 91 -16.12 -5.33 -10.31
N GLY A 92 -16.25 -4.16 -10.93
CA GLY A 92 -15.12 -3.45 -11.57
C GLY A 92 -13.93 -3.19 -10.65
N ALA A 93 -14.12 -3.16 -9.34
CA ALA A 93 -13.02 -3.04 -8.37
C ALA A 93 -11.98 -4.20 -8.46
N VAL A 94 -12.33 -5.33 -9.10
CA VAL A 94 -11.40 -6.46 -9.35
C VAL A 94 -10.20 -6.03 -10.20
N PHE A 95 -10.40 -5.11 -11.13
CA PHE A 95 -9.32 -4.63 -12.00
C PHE A 95 -8.21 -3.87 -11.27
N LEU A 96 -8.44 -3.50 -10.04
CA LEU A 96 -7.44 -2.83 -9.22
C LEU A 96 -6.58 -3.83 -8.44
N ILE A 97 -7.17 -4.81 -7.80
CA ILE A 97 -6.43 -5.64 -6.84
C ILE A 97 -5.93 -6.97 -7.44
N LEU A 98 -6.69 -7.59 -8.35
CA LEU A 98 -6.32 -8.87 -8.94
C LEU A 98 -5.00 -8.82 -9.70
N PRO A 99 -4.74 -7.79 -10.54
CA PRO A 99 -3.45 -7.68 -11.21
C PRO A 99 -2.28 -7.56 -10.23
N ALA A 100 -2.45 -6.75 -9.18
CA ALA A 100 -1.42 -6.61 -8.14
C ALA A 100 -1.13 -7.93 -7.43
N ALA A 101 -2.14 -8.74 -7.14
CA ALA A 101 -1.97 -10.05 -6.51
C ALA A 101 -1.12 -11.01 -7.37
N ILE A 102 -1.26 -10.96 -8.69
CA ILE A 102 -0.47 -11.77 -9.63
C ILE A 102 0.94 -11.19 -9.80
N THR A 103 1.06 -9.91 -10.07
CA THR A 103 2.34 -9.29 -10.47
C THR A 103 3.28 -9.03 -9.29
N ASN A 104 2.78 -8.84 -8.07
CA ASN A 104 3.63 -8.83 -6.88
C ASN A 104 4.41 -10.16 -6.75
N SER A 105 3.75 -11.27 -7.07
CA SER A 105 4.38 -12.58 -7.08
C SER A 105 5.44 -12.69 -8.18
N MET A 106 5.17 -12.13 -9.36
CA MET A 106 6.14 -12.06 -10.46
C MET A 106 7.36 -11.20 -10.13
N GLY A 107 7.25 -10.26 -9.18
CA GLY A 107 8.38 -9.46 -8.70
C GLY A 107 9.58 -10.29 -8.25
N ALA A 108 9.34 -11.52 -7.75
CA ALA A 108 10.41 -12.46 -7.41
C ALA A 108 11.26 -12.86 -8.64
N TRP A 109 10.63 -13.05 -9.78
CA TRP A 109 11.33 -13.42 -11.04
C TRP A 109 12.03 -12.23 -11.67
N VAL A 110 11.39 -11.08 -11.63
CA VAL A 110 11.87 -9.87 -12.32
C VAL A 110 12.95 -9.16 -11.51
N LEU A 111 12.81 -9.10 -10.19
CA LEU A 111 13.62 -8.21 -9.34
C LEU A 111 14.32 -8.91 -8.18
N ALA A 112 13.68 -9.89 -7.51
CA ALA A 112 14.13 -10.28 -6.18
C ALA A 112 15.56 -10.81 -6.16
N LYS A 113 15.93 -11.68 -7.12
CA LYS A 113 17.30 -12.23 -7.20
C LYS A 113 18.32 -11.14 -7.51
N ARG A 114 17.97 -10.24 -8.44
CA ARG A 114 18.83 -9.10 -8.82
C ARG A 114 19.05 -8.13 -7.66
N MET A 115 17.99 -7.76 -6.98
CA MET A 115 18.08 -6.86 -5.80
C MET A 115 18.94 -7.48 -4.70
N ARG A 116 18.73 -8.77 -4.39
CA ARG A 116 19.55 -9.48 -3.38
C ARG A 116 21.03 -9.54 -3.74
N LEU A 117 21.34 -9.83 -5.00
CA LEU A 117 22.72 -9.86 -5.48
C LEU A 117 23.38 -8.48 -5.48
N LEU A 118 22.62 -7.41 -5.83
CA LEU A 118 23.11 -6.04 -5.74
C LEU A 118 23.48 -5.66 -4.29
N ALA A 119 22.68 -6.10 -3.32
CA ALA A 119 23.00 -5.91 -1.90
C ALA A 119 24.31 -6.62 -1.52
N GLU A 120 24.51 -7.84 -2.03
CA GLU A 120 25.71 -8.66 -1.70
C GLU A 120 26.96 -8.10 -2.37
N VAL A 121 26.90 -7.77 -3.66
CA VAL A 121 28.08 -7.36 -4.45
C VAL A 121 28.46 -5.90 -4.21
N ARG A 122 27.51 -5.02 -4.02
CA ARG A 122 27.71 -3.56 -3.88
C ARG A 122 27.38 -3.01 -2.51
N GLY A 123 26.84 -3.81 -1.61
CA GLY A 123 26.44 -3.35 -0.29
C GLY A 123 25.25 -2.36 -0.32
N LEU A 124 24.41 -2.39 -1.36
CA LEU A 124 23.29 -1.47 -1.53
C LEU A 124 22.21 -1.77 -0.49
N ILE A 125 21.54 -0.71 -0.02
CA ILE A 125 20.54 -0.81 1.04
C ILE A 125 19.19 -0.21 0.65
N THR A 126 19.09 0.50 -0.47
CA THR A 126 17.86 1.17 -0.92
C THR A 126 17.54 0.92 -2.39
N VAL A 127 16.30 1.19 -2.80
CA VAL A 127 15.89 1.14 -4.20
C VAL A 127 16.57 2.23 -5.03
N PRO A 128 16.70 3.49 -4.58
CA PRO A 128 17.49 4.50 -5.26
C PRO A 128 18.96 4.13 -5.46
N ASP A 129 19.58 3.44 -4.49
CA ASP A 129 20.94 2.92 -4.65
C ASP A 129 21.07 1.99 -5.87
N ALA A 130 20.08 1.08 -6.07
CA ALA A 130 20.07 0.17 -7.21
C ALA A 130 19.97 0.94 -8.53
N ILE A 131 19.12 1.96 -8.60
CA ILE A 131 18.98 2.83 -9.78
C ILE A 131 20.28 3.61 -10.01
N GLY A 132 20.83 4.21 -8.95
CA GLY A 132 22.10 4.94 -8.99
C GLY A 132 23.26 4.07 -9.51
N ALA A 133 23.39 2.85 -9.01
CA ALA A 133 24.40 1.89 -9.41
C ALA A 133 24.20 1.41 -10.87
N ARG A 134 22.95 1.07 -11.25
CA ARG A 134 22.63 0.59 -12.62
C ARG A 134 23.01 1.60 -13.68
N TYR A 135 22.75 2.88 -13.45
CA TYR A 135 22.95 3.96 -14.43
C TYR A 135 24.18 4.82 -14.18
N ARG A 136 24.95 4.54 -13.12
CA ARG A 136 26.07 5.40 -12.68
C ARG A 136 25.65 6.87 -12.62
N SER A 137 24.46 7.14 -12.06
CA SER A 137 23.83 8.45 -12.11
C SER A 137 23.33 8.91 -10.74
N PRO A 138 24.06 9.83 -10.09
CA PRO A 138 23.57 10.49 -8.87
C PRO A 138 22.23 11.20 -9.09
N LEU A 139 22.01 11.76 -10.28
CA LEU A 139 20.75 12.45 -10.61
C LEU A 139 19.58 11.47 -10.65
N ALA A 140 19.73 10.27 -11.27
CA ALA A 140 18.68 9.25 -11.28
C ALA A 140 18.40 8.74 -9.86
N GLN A 141 19.43 8.56 -9.03
CA GLN A 141 19.31 8.21 -7.62
C GLN A 141 18.54 9.27 -6.85
N GLY A 142 18.92 10.55 -6.98
CA GLY A 142 18.26 11.65 -6.27
C GLY A 142 16.81 11.86 -6.69
N LEU A 143 16.51 11.78 -8.00
CA LEU A 143 15.13 11.90 -8.49
C LEU A 143 14.26 10.73 -8.03
N SER A 144 14.78 9.50 -8.03
CA SER A 144 14.04 8.34 -7.51
C SER A 144 13.82 8.44 -6.00
N ALA A 145 14.79 8.93 -5.24
CA ALA A 145 14.64 9.19 -3.81
C ALA A 145 13.57 10.26 -3.53
N LEU A 146 13.55 11.35 -4.31
CA LEU A 146 12.54 12.40 -4.19
C LEU A 146 11.14 11.86 -4.52
N ALA A 147 11.02 11.08 -5.58
CA ALA A 147 9.76 10.44 -5.95
C ALA A 147 9.26 9.49 -4.86
N ILE A 148 10.15 8.68 -4.29
CA ILE A 148 9.84 7.80 -3.16
C ILE A 148 9.38 8.61 -1.95
N LEU A 149 10.05 9.69 -1.62
CA LEU A 149 9.69 10.54 -0.48
C LEU A 149 8.26 11.09 -0.60
N ILE A 150 7.92 11.66 -1.76
CA ILE A 150 6.60 12.26 -2.01
C ILE A 150 5.50 11.18 -2.01
N ALA A 151 5.71 10.08 -2.74
CA ALA A 151 4.75 8.99 -2.80
C ALA A 151 4.55 8.30 -1.44
N THR A 152 5.61 8.20 -0.64
CA THR A 152 5.57 7.65 0.72
C THR A 152 4.65 8.48 1.62
N VAL A 153 4.72 9.81 1.57
CA VAL A 153 3.83 10.69 2.35
C VAL A 153 2.37 10.44 1.98
N GLY A 154 2.03 10.40 0.69
CA GLY A 154 0.67 10.13 0.22
C GLY A 154 0.16 8.75 0.65
N TYR A 155 0.97 7.72 0.49
CA TYR A 155 0.56 6.36 0.87
C TYR A 155 0.49 6.16 2.39
N MET A 156 1.37 6.80 3.16
CA MET A 156 1.25 6.84 4.63
C MET A 156 -0.03 7.53 5.06
N ALA A 157 -0.38 8.65 4.42
CA ALA A 157 -1.62 9.37 4.71
C ALA A 157 -2.86 8.50 4.49
N THR A 158 -2.89 7.69 3.40
CA THR A 158 -3.93 6.68 3.16
C THR A 158 -4.13 5.76 4.35
N ASN A 159 -3.03 5.23 4.87
CA ASN A 159 -3.04 4.27 5.96
C ASN A 159 -3.41 4.91 7.31
N ILE A 160 -2.89 6.10 7.58
CA ILE A 160 -3.21 6.84 8.80
C ILE A 160 -4.68 7.26 8.80
N LEU A 161 -5.24 7.66 7.65
CA LEU A 161 -6.68 7.93 7.50
C LEU A 161 -7.51 6.68 7.78
N ALA A 162 -7.13 5.53 7.20
CA ALA A 162 -7.81 4.26 7.43
C ALA A 162 -7.77 3.85 8.91
N LEU A 163 -6.65 4.04 9.60
CA LEU A 163 -6.54 3.77 11.03
C LEU A 163 -7.40 4.73 11.86
N GLY A 164 -7.46 6.00 11.46
CA GLY A 164 -8.33 7.00 12.07
C GLY A 164 -9.80 6.60 11.98
N LEU A 165 -10.26 6.11 10.82
CA LEU A 165 -11.62 5.60 10.62
C LEU A 165 -11.92 4.38 11.52
N VAL A 166 -10.99 3.48 11.67
CA VAL A 166 -11.14 2.31 12.56
C VAL A 166 -11.26 2.74 14.02
N ILE A 167 -10.41 3.65 14.46
CA ILE A 167 -10.43 4.16 15.84
C ILE A 167 -11.73 4.94 16.11
N ASP A 168 -12.15 5.79 15.17
CA ASP A 168 -13.40 6.53 15.27
C ASP A 168 -14.61 5.60 15.35
N ALA A 169 -14.66 4.57 14.49
CA ALA A 169 -15.75 3.58 14.49
C ALA A 169 -15.88 2.80 15.81
N VAL A 170 -14.76 2.53 16.49
CA VAL A 170 -14.74 1.75 17.74
C VAL A 170 -14.95 2.62 18.96
N PHE A 171 -14.33 3.82 19.00
CA PHE A 171 -14.27 4.65 20.20
C PHE A 171 -15.08 5.93 20.12
N ALA A 172 -15.68 6.23 18.95
CA ALA A 172 -16.43 7.47 18.69
C ALA A 172 -15.63 8.74 19.06
N THR A 173 -14.32 8.73 18.74
CA THR A 173 -13.39 9.82 19.09
C THR A 173 -13.48 11.02 18.15
N GLY A 174 -14.16 10.86 17.00
CA GLY A 174 -14.05 11.72 15.84
C GLY A 174 -12.80 11.42 15.01
N LEU A 175 -12.93 11.58 13.69
CA LEU A 175 -11.90 11.18 12.72
C LEU A 175 -10.54 11.84 12.99
N THR A 176 -10.52 13.13 13.31
CA THR A 176 -9.29 13.89 13.61
C THR A 176 -8.53 13.29 14.79
N ALA A 177 -9.21 13.04 15.91
CA ALA A 177 -8.59 12.42 17.06
C ALA A 177 -8.13 10.98 16.75
N GLY A 178 -8.93 10.21 15.99
CA GLY A 178 -8.58 8.88 15.51
C GLY A 178 -7.30 8.86 14.68
N ILE A 179 -7.12 9.82 13.76
CA ILE A 179 -5.90 9.98 12.94
C ILE A 179 -4.66 10.18 13.83
N TRP A 180 -4.72 11.13 14.77
CA TRP A 180 -3.58 11.47 15.62
C TRP A 180 -3.26 10.37 16.64
N LEU A 181 -4.28 9.72 17.22
CA LEU A 181 -4.08 8.55 18.09
C LEU A 181 -3.47 7.39 17.32
N GLY A 182 -4.01 7.06 16.16
CA GLY A 182 -3.48 6.00 15.30
C GLY A 182 -2.04 6.24 14.89
N MET A 183 -1.72 7.45 14.45
CA MET A 183 -0.34 7.84 14.12
C MET A 183 0.58 7.69 15.33
N GLY A 184 0.17 8.16 16.51
CA GLY A 184 0.93 8.06 17.74
C GLY A 184 1.27 6.61 18.11
N ILE A 185 0.30 5.69 17.98
CA ILE A 185 0.49 4.25 18.24
C ILE A 185 1.54 3.67 17.28
N VAL A 186 1.42 3.93 15.98
CA VAL A 186 2.36 3.42 14.98
C VAL A 186 3.76 3.96 15.23
N LEU A 187 3.86 5.27 15.49
CA LEU A 187 5.13 5.95 15.72
C LEU A 187 5.87 5.38 16.94
N ALA A 188 5.14 5.09 18.02
CA ALA A 188 5.73 4.63 19.26
C ALA A 188 6.59 3.35 19.12
N TYR A 189 6.16 2.39 18.27
CA TYR A 189 6.95 1.18 18.06
C TYR A 189 7.93 1.28 16.89
N SER A 190 7.62 2.10 15.86
CA SER A 190 8.42 2.17 14.63
C SER A 190 9.75 2.91 14.82
N VAL A 191 9.75 3.99 15.61
CA VAL A 191 10.95 4.82 15.85
C VAL A 191 12.06 4.03 16.54
N ALA A 192 11.72 3.06 17.37
CA ALA A 192 12.70 2.33 18.18
C ALA A 192 13.34 1.15 17.42
N GLY A 193 12.52 0.32 16.74
CA GLY A 193 12.96 -0.98 16.23
C GLY A 193 13.26 -1.05 14.72
N GLY A 194 12.92 -0.01 13.93
CA GLY A 194 13.15 0.03 12.49
C GLY A 194 12.48 -1.13 11.74
N ILE A 195 13.07 -1.51 10.59
CA ILE A 195 12.51 -2.56 9.71
C ILE A 195 12.54 -3.95 10.35
N LEU A 196 13.47 -4.23 11.27
CA LEU A 196 13.57 -5.52 11.96
C LEU A 196 12.33 -5.78 12.81
N ALA A 197 11.90 -4.77 13.59
CA ALA A 197 10.65 -4.84 14.35
C ALA A 197 9.45 -5.04 13.41
N GLY A 198 9.44 -4.33 12.28
CA GLY A 198 8.40 -4.45 11.26
C GLY A 198 8.25 -5.89 10.76
N ILE A 199 9.31 -6.52 10.30
CA ILE A 199 9.25 -7.87 9.71
C ILE A 199 8.72 -8.92 10.71
N TYR A 200 9.14 -8.87 11.96
CA TYR A 200 8.65 -9.84 12.95
C TYR A 200 7.23 -9.54 13.41
N ASN A 201 6.85 -8.27 13.48
CA ASN A 201 5.45 -7.90 13.66
C ASN A 201 4.60 -8.33 12.48
N ASP A 202 5.09 -8.18 11.24
CA ASP A 202 4.40 -8.57 10.01
C ASP A 202 4.06 -10.08 9.98
N LEU A 203 4.86 -10.93 10.62
CA LEU A 203 4.55 -12.38 10.73
C LEU A 203 3.27 -12.62 11.54
N LEU A 204 3.17 -12.00 12.72
CA LEU A 204 1.96 -12.07 13.54
C LEU A 204 0.77 -11.45 12.81
N GLN A 205 0.99 -10.28 12.24
CA GLN A 205 -0.01 -9.48 11.53
C GLN A 205 -0.54 -10.18 10.29
N GLY A 206 0.35 -10.73 9.46
CA GLY A 206 -0.04 -11.44 8.25
C GLY A 206 -0.85 -12.71 8.52
N ALA A 207 -0.48 -13.47 9.57
CA ALA A 207 -1.27 -14.62 10.00
C ALA A 207 -2.68 -14.19 10.47
N LEU A 208 -2.75 -13.12 11.28
CA LEU A 208 -4.01 -12.57 11.77
C LEU A 208 -4.91 -12.09 10.61
N MET A 209 -4.33 -11.38 9.63
CA MET A 209 -5.04 -10.92 8.44
C MET A 209 -5.62 -12.06 7.61
N ALA A 210 -4.85 -13.13 7.37
CA ALA A 210 -5.29 -14.27 6.58
C ALA A 210 -6.49 -14.98 7.25
N VAL A 211 -6.38 -15.25 8.55
CA VAL A 211 -7.47 -15.87 9.33
C VAL A 211 -8.71 -14.97 9.36
N ALA A 212 -8.52 -13.68 9.65
CA ALA A 212 -9.61 -12.70 9.68
C ALA A 212 -10.35 -12.62 8.34
N SER A 213 -9.63 -12.60 7.21
CA SER A 213 -10.23 -12.51 5.88
C SER A 213 -11.13 -13.72 5.56
N VAL A 214 -10.69 -14.93 5.91
CA VAL A 214 -11.50 -16.14 5.70
C VAL A 214 -12.75 -16.12 6.59
N LEU A 215 -12.60 -15.81 7.88
CA LEU A 215 -13.72 -15.81 8.81
C LEU A 215 -14.76 -14.74 8.44
N VAL A 216 -14.32 -13.52 8.12
CA VAL A 216 -15.22 -12.46 7.69
C VAL A 216 -15.97 -12.84 6.42
N PHE A 217 -15.30 -13.47 5.45
CA PHE A 217 -15.95 -13.93 4.23
C PHE A 217 -17.08 -14.92 4.50
N VAL A 218 -16.91 -15.85 5.45
CA VAL A 218 -17.99 -16.76 5.85
C VAL A 218 -19.20 -15.96 6.34
N TYR A 219 -19.00 -14.95 7.19
CA TYR A 219 -20.09 -14.11 7.69
C TYR A 219 -20.72 -13.24 6.58
N THR A 220 -19.95 -12.80 5.58
CA THR A 220 -20.52 -12.09 4.42
C THR A 220 -21.51 -12.98 3.65
N LEU A 221 -21.17 -14.25 3.44
CA LEU A 221 -22.08 -15.18 2.79
C LEU A 221 -23.33 -15.46 3.64
N GLN A 222 -23.18 -15.65 4.95
CA GLN A 222 -24.30 -15.90 5.85
C GLN A 222 -25.28 -14.70 5.91
N SER A 223 -24.79 -13.48 5.88
CA SER A 223 -25.60 -12.25 5.99
C SER A 223 -26.64 -12.09 4.86
N GLY A 224 -26.36 -12.66 3.68
CA GLY A 224 -27.17 -12.49 2.48
C GLY A 224 -27.74 -13.79 1.89
N GLY A 225 -27.68 -14.92 2.62
CA GLY A 225 -28.18 -16.20 2.09
C GLY A 225 -27.27 -16.82 1.03
N GLY A 226 -25.95 -16.69 1.23
CA GLY A 226 -24.91 -17.18 0.35
C GLY A 226 -24.64 -16.26 -0.85
N LEU A 227 -23.70 -16.64 -1.69
CA LEU A 227 -23.33 -15.87 -2.86
C LEU A 227 -24.51 -15.64 -3.81
N SER A 228 -25.36 -16.64 -4.01
CA SER A 228 -26.52 -16.51 -4.89
C SER A 228 -27.61 -15.59 -4.33
N GLY A 229 -27.77 -15.53 -3.00
CA GLY A 229 -28.68 -14.60 -2.34
C GLY A 229 -28.21 -13.15 -2.48
N LEU A 230 -26.93 -12.91 -2.18
CA LEU A 230 -26.29 -11.60 -2.36
C LEU A 230 -26.41 -11.13 -3.81
N SER A 231 -26.06 -11.99 -4.79
CA SER A 231 -26.09 -11.66 -6.20
C SER A 231 -27.50 -11.32 -6.70
N ARG A 232 -28.52 -12.11 -6.31
CA ARG A 232 -29.92 -11.84 -6.67
C ARG A 232 -30.41 -10.50 -6.15
N THR A 233 -30.09 -10.20 -4.87
CA THR A 233 -30.50 -8.92 -4.26
C THR A 233 -29.88 -7.72 -4.97
N VAL A 234 -28.58 -7.78 -5.26
CA VAL A 234 -27.91 -6.69 -5.97
C VAL A 234 -28.36 -6.61 -7.41
N LEU A 235 -28.53 -7.74 -8.11
CA LEU A 235 -28.99 -7.77 -9.50
C LEU A 235 -30.40 -7.14 -9.66
N ALA A 236 -31.27 -7.38 -8.71
CA ALA A 236 -32.61 -6.80 -8.72
C ALA A 236 -32.62 -5.28 -8.51
N ALA A 237 -31.69 -4.74 -7.70
CA ALA A 237 -31.64 -3.32 -7.35
C ALA A 237 -30.71 -2.50 -8.26
N ASP A 238 -29.60 -3.08 -8.70
CA ASP A 238 -28.52 -2.37 -9.43
C ASP A 238 -27.76 -3.35 -10.36
N PRO A 239 -28.34 -3.75 -11.50
CA PRO A 239 -27.71 -4.70 -12.40
C PRO A 239 -26.34 -4.26 -12.92
N ALA A 240 -26.14 -2.94 -13.12
CA ALA A 240 -24.89 -2.40 -13.61
C ALA A 240 -23.72 -2.66 -12.65
N TRP A 241 -23.98 -2.73 -11.34
CA TRP A 241 -22.98 -2.99 -10.31
C TRP A 241 -22.33 -4.39 -10.45
N LEU A 242 -23.10 -5.38 -10.94
CA LEU A 242 -22.64 -6.74 -11.24
C LEU A 242 -22.10 -6.91 -12.66
N GLY A 243 -22.19 -5.87 -13.49
CA GLY A 243 -21.63 -5.89 -14.84
C GLY A 243 -20.11 -6.09 -14.84
N PRO A 244 -19.52 -6.48 -16.01
CA PRO A 244 -18.09 -6.80 -16.09
C PRO A 244 -17.18 -5.65 -15.64
N TRP A 245 -17.62 -4.41 -15.82
CA TRP A 245 -16.90 -3.21 -15.43
C TRP A 245 -17.44 -2.58 -14.13
N GLY A 246 -18.50 -3.16 -13.55
CA GLY A 246 -19.26 -2.49 -12.49
C GLY A 246 -19.81 -1.14 -12.96
N LYS A 247 -19.71 -0.12 -12.14
CA LYS A 247 -20.05 1.28 -12.47
C LYS A 247 -18.88 2.08 -13.07
N MET A 248 -17.77 1.43 -13.36
CA MET A 248 -16.58 2.08 -13.93
C MET A 248 -16.67 2.14 -15.46
N ALA A 249 -16.10 3.19 -16.05
CA ALA A 249 -15.84 3.19 -17.48
C ALA A 249 -14.81 2.08 -17.82
N PRO A 250 -14.97 1.33 -18.93
CA PRO A 250 -14.04 0.26 -19.30
C PRO A 250 -12.57 0.72 -19.33
N ILE A 251 -12.31 1.91 -19.86
CA ILE A 251 -10.96 2.47 -19.94
C ILE A 251 -10.39 2.80 -18.55
N ALA A 252 -11.22 3.19 -17.58
CA ALA A 252 -10.79 3.40 -16.19
C ALA A 252 -10.40 2.07 -15.53
N ALA A 253 -11.22 1.04 -15.71
CA ALA A 253 -10.93 -0.30 -15.19
C ALA A 253 -9.62 -0.85 -15.78
N LEU A 254 -9.42 -0.73 -17.10
CA LEU A 254 -8.18 -1.14 -17.77
C LEU A 254 -6.97 -0.29 -17.35
N SER A 255 -7.15 1.01 -17.15
CA SER A 255 -6.10 1.89 -16.60
C SER A 255 -5.66 1.43 -15.22
N LEU A 256 -6.59 1.14 -14.32
CA LEU A 256 -6.30 0.61 -12.98
C LEU A 256 -5.63 -0.77 -13.06
N PHE A 257 -6.13 -1.66 -13.92
CA PHE A 257 -5.51 -2.96 -14.17
C PHE A 257 -4.03 -2.82 -14.54
N PHE A 258 -3.73 -1.91 -15.46
CA PHE A 258 -2.36 -1.66 -15.90
C PHE A 258 -1.50 -1.05 -14.79
N VAL A 259 -2.01 -0.03 -14.09
CA VAL A 259 -1.28 0.67 -13.02
C VAL A 259 -0.99 -0.27 -11.86
N PHE A 260 -1.97 -1.03 -11.40
CA PHE A 260 -1.78 -1.95 -10.26
C PHE A 260 -1.02 -3.20 -10.64
N GLY A 261 -1.20 -3.68 -11.89
CA GLY A 261 -0.46 -4.81 -12.41
C GLY A 261 1.02 -4.47 -12.60
N VAL A 262 1.34 -3.65 -13.54
CA VAL A 262 2.73 -3.28 -13.86
C VAL A 262 3.37 -2.52 -12.71
N GLY A 263 2.61 -1.63 -12.07
CA GLY A 263 3.09 -0.77 -10.99
C GLY A 263 3.53 -1.51 -9.74
N SER A 264 3.07 -2.75 -9.54
CA SER A 264 3.53 -3.56 -8.40
C SER A 264 5.04 -3.82 -8.40
N LEU A 265 5.66 -3.84 -9.58
CA LEU A 265 7.11 -4.00 -9.76
C LEU A 265 7.92 -2.76 -9.33
N GLY A 266 7.25 -1.61 -9.16
CA GLY A 266 7.86 -0.37 -8.67
C GLY A 266 7.58 -0.07 -7.20
N GLN A 267 6.90 -0.96 -6.45
CA GLN A 267 6.54 -0.69 -5.07
C GLN A 267 7.73 -0.84 -4.12
N PRO A 268 8.33 0.25 -3.62
CA PRO A 268 9.61 0.18 -2.90
C PRO A 268 9.49 -0.57 -1.58
N HIS A 269 8.34 -0.54 -0.90
CA HIS A 269 8.09 -1.24 0.35
C HIS A 269 8.05 -2.78 0.20
N VAL A 270 7.82 -3.28 -1.01
CA VAL A 270 7.91 -4.71 -1.35
C VAL A 270 9.30 -5.04 -1.88
N VAL A 271 9.77 -4.28 -2.87
CA VAL A 271 11.05 -4.52 -3.57
C VAL A 271 12.24 -4.39 -2.62
N HIS A 272 12.22 -3.44 -1.71
CA HIS A 272 13.25 -3.24 -0.69
C HIS A 272 13.45 -4.48 0.20
N LYS A 273 12.38 -5.24 0.48
CA LYS A 273 12.48 -6.45 1.30
C LYS A 273 13.33 -7.55 0.67
N PHE A 274 13.52 -7.55 -0.64
CA PHE A 274 14.38 -8.52 -1.31
C PHE A 274 15.86 -8.39 -0.90
N TYR A 275 16.31 -7.21 -0.51
CA TYR A 275 17.66 -7.02 0.06
C TYR A 275 17.90 -7.85 1.32
N MET A 276 16.85 -8.13 2.09
CA MET A 276 16.92 -8.73 3.42
C MET A 276 16.97 -10.26 3.41
N LEU A 277 16.74 -10.89 2.25
CA LEU A 277 16.64 -12.33 2.12
C LEU A 277 17.99 -13.01 2.39
N LYS A 278 18.01 -13.97 3.33
CA LYS A 278 19.20 -14.72 3.70
C LYS A 278 19.70 -15.65 2.58
N ASP A 279 18.80 -16.38 1.92
CA ASP A 279 19.14 -17.39 0.91
C ASP A 279 18.32 -17.18 -0.37
N PRO A 280 18.92 -16.64 -1.46
CA PRO A 280 18.22 -16.38 -2.71
C PRO A 280 17.76 -17.66 -3.44
N ARG A 281 18.31 -18.84 -3.13
CA ARG A 281 17.91 -20.12 -3.78
C ARG A 281 16.47 -20.49 -3.42
N ARG A 282 15.95 -20.02 -2.29
CA ARG A 282 14.60 -20.29 -1.84
C ARG A 282 13.54 -19.44 -2.52
N LEU A 283 13.91 -18.41 -3.27
CA LEU A 283 12.98 -17.48 -3.96
C LEU A 283 11.96 -18.16 -4.87
N ARG A 284 12.24 -19.38 -5.36
CA ARG A 284 11.30 -20.16 -6.18
C ARG A 284 9.92 -20.38 -5.54
N TRP A 285 9.84 -20.38 -4.22
CA TRP A 285 8.58 -20.54 -3.46
C TRP A 285 7.85 -19.24 -3.17
N TYR A 286 8.54 -18.10 -3.30
CA TYR A 286 7.96 -16.78 -3.01
C TYR A 286 6.71 -16.48 -3.84
N PRO A 287 6.65 -16.73 -5.18
CA PRO A 287 5.47 -16.46 -5.97
C PRO A 287 4.23 -17.19 -5.46
N LEU A 288 4.38 -18.47 -5.14
CA LEU A 288 3.26 -19.28 -4.61
C LEU A 288 2.76 -18.73 -3.28
N LEU A 289 3.68 -18.50 -2.34
CA LEU A 289 3.33 -17.98 -1.01
C LEU A 289 2.64 -16.64 -1.08
N MET A 290 3.18 -15.73 -1.89
CA MET A 290 2.65 -14.37 -2.05
C MET A 290 1.27 -14.39 -2.72
N THR A 291 1.09 -15.16 -3.79
CA THR A 291 -0.20 -15.28 -4.49
C THR A 291 -1.26 -15.87 -3.57
N CYS A 292 -0.98 -16.99 -2.89
CA CYS A 292 -1.94 -17.61 -1.97
C CYS A 292 -2.35 -16.65 -0.86
N ALA A 293 -1.39 -15.96 -0.27
CA ALA A 293 -1.64 -15.02 0.82
C ALA A 293 -2.50 -13.82 0.36
N LEU A 294 -2.18 -13.25 -0.80
CA LEU A 294 -2.96 -12.14 -1.37
C LEU A 294 -4.38 -12.59 -1.77
N MET A 295 -4.53 -13.78 -2.37
CA MET A 295 -5.85 -14.31 -2.73
C MET A 295 -6.75 -14.54 -1.51
N LEU A 296 -6.20 -15.00 -0.37
CA LEU A 296 -6.97 -15.14 0.87
C LEU A 296 -7.55 -13.80 1.35
N THR A 297 -6.79 -12.73 1.20
CA THR A 297 -7.23 -11.41 1.67
C THR A 297 -8.23 -10.74 0.73
N LEU A 298 -8.26 -11.14 -0.54
CA LEU A 298 -9.32 -10.73 -1.47
C LEU A 298 -10.71 -11.18 -1.02
N LEU A 299 -10.82 -12.22 -0.24
CA LEU A 299 -12.09 -12.69 0.33
C LEU A 299 -12.75 -11.60 1.19
N LEU A 300 -11.99 -10.91 2.03
CA LEU A 300 -12.51 -9.77 2.81
C LEU A 300 -12.80 -8.57 1.91
N TYR A 301 -11.88 -8.24 1.03
CA TYR A 301 -11.98 -7.10 0.13
C TYR A 301 -13.29 -7.08 -0.66
N PHE A 302 -13.60 -8.20 -1.34
CA PHE A 302 -14.83 -8.33 -2.12
C PHE A 302 -16.03 -8.70 -1.27
N GLY A 303 -15.84 -9.60 -0.32
CA GLY A 303 -16.94 -10.13 0.50
C GLY A 303 -17.67 -9.03 1.25
N VAL A 304 -16.95 -8.17 1.95
CA VAL A 304 -17.56 -7.09 2.75
C VAL A 304 -18.25 -6.06 1.85
N GLY A 305 -17.58 -5.56 0.82
CA GLY A 305 -18.18 -4.57 -0.07
C GLY A 305 -19.44 -5.09 -0.77
N PHE A 306 -19.43 -6.37 -1.18
CA PHE A 306 -20.57 -7.04 -1.79
C PHE A 306 -21.72 -7.27 -0.79
N ALA A 307 -21.41 -7.78 0.41
CA ALA A 307 -22.41 -7.99 1.44
C ALA A 307 -23.10 -6.69 1.85
N VAL A 308 -22.32 -5.63 2.10
CA VAL A 308 -22.86 -4.31 2.45
C VAL A 308 -23.74 -3.75 1.35
N LYS A 309 -23.34 -3.86 0.08
CA LYS A 309 -24.16 -3.46 -1.07
C LYS A 309 -25.49 -4.21 -1.09
N ALA A 310 -25.45 -5.52 -0.89
CA ALA A 310 -26.66 -6.35 -0.86
C ALA A 310 -27.57 -6.04 0.33
N LEU A 311 -26.99 -5.80 1.50
CA LEU A 311 -27.74 -5.44 2.72
C LEU A 311 -28.45 -4.07 2.57
N VAL A 312 -27.77 -3.08 1.97
CA VAL A 312 -28.37 -1.79 1.65
C VAL A 312 -29.46 -1.94 0.60
N ALA A 313 -29.20 -2.66 -0.47
CA ALA A 313 -30.19 -2.91 -1.54
C ALA A 313 -31.42 -3.67 -1.03
N GLY A 314 -31.23 -4.59 -0.08
CA GLY A 314 -32.31 -5.35 0.57
C GLY A 314 -33.01 -4.61 1.72
N GLY A 315 -32.68 -3.33 2.00
CA GLY A 315 -33.28 -2.53 3.07
C GLY A 315 -32.91 -2.98 4.49
N LYS A 316 -31.91 -3.85 4.65
CA LYS A 316 -31.45 -4.34 5.96
C LYS A 316 -30.40 -3.43 6.60
N LEU A 317 -29.82 -2.52 5.83
CA LEU A 317 -28.85 -1.54 6.24
C LEU A 317 -29.17 -0.20 5.57
N ALA A 318 -29.02 0.89 6.31
CA ALA A 318 -29.11 2.22 5.71
C ALA A 318 -27.94 2.48 4.74
N PRO A 319 -28.12 3.28 3.67
CA PRO A 319 -27.01 3.70 2.83
C PRO A 319 -25.90 4.32 3.64
N LEU A 320 -24.66 3.96 3.34
CA LEU A 320 -23.49 4.47 4.07
C LEU A 320 -23.25 5.95 3.74
N ALA A 321 -22.91 6.74 4.75
CA ALA A 321 -22.51 8.13 4.56
C ALA A 321 -21.18 8.25 3.82
N ARG A 322 -20.25 7.35 4.13
CA ARG A 322 -18.95 7.21 3.45
C ARG A 322 -18.79 5.75 3.04
N ALA A 323 -18.28 5.52 1.83
CA ALA A 323 -18.05 4.16 1.34
C ALA A 323 -17.03 3.40 2.20
N ASP A 324 -16.04 4.09 2.75
CA ASP A 324 -15.00 3.53 3.62
C ASP A 324 -15.55 3.01 4.96
N ASP A 325 -16.77 3.38 5.35
CA ASP A 325 -17.44 2.82 6.52
C ASP A 325 -17.97 1.39 6.31
N ALA A 326 -17.82 0.81 5.10
CA ALA A 326 -18.31 -0.52 4.78
C ALA A 326 -17.75 -1.60 5.72
N THR A 327 -16.45 -1.65 5.92
CA THR A 327 -15.82 -2.65 6.78
C THR A 327 -16.19 -2.45 8.26
N PRO A 328 -16.04 -1.28 8.87
CA PRO A 328 -16.46 -1.06 10.26
C PRO A 328 -17.93 -1.40 10.49
N THR A 329 -18.83 -0.94 9.62
CA THR A 329 -20.26 -1.19 9.74
C THR A 329 -20.59 -2.68 9.66
N PHE A 330 -20.02 -3.39 8.69
CA PHE A 330 -20.24 -4.83 8.57
C PHE A 330 -19.77 -5.59 9.80
N LEU A 331 -18.58 -5.32 10.29
CA LEU A 331 -18.01 -5.98 11.45
C LEU A 331 -18.85 -5.76 12.72
N LEU A 332 -19.29 -4.54 12.96
CA LEU A 332 -20.02 -4.19 14.18
C LEU A 332 -21.44 -4.74 14.21
N HIS A 333 -22.09 -4.90 13.05
CA HIS A 333 -23.50 -5.29 12.99
C HIS A 333 -23.78 -6.72 12.53
N TYR A 334 -22.82 -7.34 11.79
CA TYR A 334 -23.05 -8.63 11.14
C TYR A 334 -22.05 -9.72 11.54
N THR A 335 -21.14 -9.43 12.49
CA THR A 335 -20.22 -10.44 13.02
C THR A 335 -20.28 -10.52 14.54
N PRO A 336 -19.94 -11.66 15.16
CA PRO A 336 -19.80 -11.75 16.61
C PRO A 336 -18.75 -10.77 17.11
N VAL A 337 -19.00 -10.18 18.29
CA VAL A 337 -18.15 -9.14 18.90
C VAL A 337 -16.68 -9.57 18.98
N LEU A 338 -16.42 -10.84 19.35
CA LEU A 338 -15.06 -11.35 19.44
C LEU A 338 -14.37 -11.38 18.06
N LEU A 339 -15.10 -11.79 17.02
CA LEU A 339 -14.57 -11.77 15.66
C LEU A 339 -14.32 -10.33 15.19
N ALA A 340 -15.26 -9.41 15.42
CA ALA A 340 -15.08 -8.00 15.13
C ALA A 340 -13.81 -7.45 15.80
N ALA A 341 -13.60 -7.76 17.08
CA ALA A 341 -12.42 -7.35 17.84
C ALA A 341 -11.09 -7.86 17.23
N VAL A 342 -11.07 -9.15 16.86
CA VAL A 342 -9.91 -9.77 16.20
C VAL A 342 -9.66 -9.13 14.83
N VAL A 343 -10.72 -8.87 14.05
CA VAL A 343 -10.59 -8.28 12.71
C VAL A 343 -10.17 -6.82 12.78
N PHE A 344 -10.69 -6.02 13.73
CA PHE A 344 -10.20 -4.65 13.92
C PHE A 344 -8.72 -4.62 14.31
N SER A 345 -8.27 -5.58 15.13
CA SER A 345 -6.85 -5.74 15.43
C SER A 345 -6.05 -6.14 14.18
N ALA A 346 -6.59 -7.01 13.31
CA ALA A 346 -5.97 -7.39 12.04
C ALA A 346 -5.89 -6.22 11.05
N VAL A 347 -6.93 -5.38 10.98
CA VAL A 347 -6.94 -4.16 10.15
C VAL A 347 -5.91 -3.16 10.67
N ALA A 348 -5.89 -2.90 11.97
CA ALA A 348 -4.85 -2.06 12.58
C ALA A 348 -3.45 -2.63 12.31
N ALA A 349 -3.29 -3.94 12.40
CA ALA A 349 -2.06 -4.64 12.07
C ALA A 349 -1.58 -4.39 10.63
N ALA A 350 -2.49 -4.54 9.65
CA ALA A 350 -2.20 -4.29 8.24
C ALA A 350 -1.71 -2.86 7.99
N ILE A 351 -2.41 -1.91 8.58
CA ILE A 351 -2.07 -0.50 8.48
C ILE A 351 -0.69 -0.23 9.09
N MET A 352 -0.46 -0.73 10.31
CA MET A 352 0.78 -0.51 11.05
C MET A 352 2.00 -1.10 10.34
N SER A 353 1.88 -2.30 9.76
CA SER A 353 2.94 -2.94 8.95
C SER A 353 3.34 -2.07 7.77
N THR A 354 2.34 -1.61 7.03
CA THR A 354 2.55 -0.78 5.83
C THR A 354 3.18 0.55 6.19
N VAL A 355 2.65 1.26 7.18
CA VAL A 355 3.19 2.56 7.63
C VAL A 355 4.62 2.42 8.10
N ASN A 356 4.96 1.36 8.89
CA ASN A 356 6.33 1.13 9.34
C ASN A 356 7.31 0.90 8.17
N SER A 357 6.89 0.16 7.15
CA SER A 357 7.69 -0.03 5.94
C SER A 357 7.96 1.29 5.22
N PHE A 358 6.95 2.13 5.07
CA PHE A 358 7.09 3.45 4.43
C PHE A 358 7.88 4.44 5.30
N MET A 359 7.73 4.41 6.61
CA MET A 359 8.57 5.20 7.52
C MET A 359 10.05 4.91 7.32
N SER A 360 10.42 3.63 7.21
CA SER A 360 11.81 3.21 7.01
C SER A 360 12.35 3.66 5.65
N ILE A 361 11.56 3.48 4.58
CA ILE A 361 11.95 3.85 3.21
C ILE A 361 12.03 5.37 3.06
N GLY A 362 11.04 6.10 3.56
CA GLY A 362 11.04 7.56 3.51
C GLY A 362 12.18 8.18 4.35
N ALA A 363 12.46 7.59 5.51
CA ALA A 363 13.61 8.01 6.32
C ALA A 363 14.94 7.75 5.60
N ALA A 364 15.09 6.59 4.94
CA ALA A 364 16.27 6.28 4.12
C ALA A 364 16.43 7.26 2.95
N ALA A 365 15.34 7.64 2.27
CA ALA A 365 15.38 8.64 1.21
C ALA A 365 15.96 9.98 1.69
N ILE A 366 15.58 10.43 2.89
CA ILE A 366 16.06 11.69 3.49
C ILE A 366 17.51 11.57 3.98
N THR A 367 17.86 10.48 4.66
CA THR A 367 19.11 10.40 5.42
C THR A 367 20.24 9.70 4.68
N HIS A 368 19.91 8.90 3.68
CA HIS A 368 20.86 8.15 2.87
C HIS A 368 20.82 8.59 1.40
N ASP A 369 19.70 8.37 0.69
CA ASP A 369 19.67 8.46 -0.76
C ASP A 369 19.91 9.88 -1.31
N ILE A 370 19.21 10.88 -0.78
CA ILE A 370 19.38 12.29 -1.21
C ILE A 370 20.78 12.81 -0.86
N PRO A 371 21.30 12.63 0.36
CA PRO A 371 22.68 13.00 0.66
C PRO A 371 23.72 12.33 -0.23
N VAL A 372 23.60 11.01 -0.47
CA VAL A 372 24.53 10.25 -1.33
C VAL A 372 24.47 10.78 -2.78
N ALA A 373 23.27 11.06 -3.31
CA ALA A 373 23.10 11.67 -4.63
C ALA A 373 23.75 13.06 -4.74
N LEU A 374 23.85 13.78 -3.63
CA LEU A 374 24.54 15.09 -3.54
C LEU A 374 26.04 14.96 -3.22
N GLY A 375 26.60 13.73 -3.24
CA GLY A 375 28.00 13.46 -2.92
C GLY A 375 28.36 13.65 -1.44
N ARG A 376 27.38 13.57 -0.54
CA ARG A 376 27.55 13.76 0.92
C ARG A 376 27.11 12.51 1.67
N ARG A 377 27.63 12.34 2.88
CA ARG A 377 27.14 11.34 3.82
C ARG A 377 26.63 12.04 5.07
N MET A 378 25.50 11.63 5.56
CA MET A 378 24.91 12.21 6.76
C MET A 378 25.59 11.63 8.02
N PRO A 379 26.12 12.46 8.91
CA PRO A 379 26.64 11.95 10.19
C PRO A 379 25.48 11.46 11.06
N ASN A 380 25.72 10.40 11.86
CA ASN A 380 24.69 9.82 12.75
C ASN A 380 23.37 9.44 12.02
N GLU A 381 23.50 8.75 10.89
CA GLU A 381 22.39 8.37 10.00
C GLU A 381 21.21 7.71 10.75
N LEU A 382 21.49 6.87 11.74
CA LEU A 382 20.48 6.24 12.60
C LEU A 382 19.65 7.26 13.39
N ARG A 383 20.29 8.26 13.98
CA ARG A 383 19.60 9.33 14.73
C ARG A 383 18.70 10.16 13.80
N TRP A 384 19.25 10.56 12.67
CA TRP A 384 18.49 11.33 11.68
C TRP A 384 17.38 10.50 11.03
N GLY A 385 17.59 9.20 10.83
CA GLY A 385 16.54 8.28 10.38
C GLY A 385 15.33 8.28 11.32
N ARG A 386 15.56 8.21 12.63
CA ARG A 386 14.48 8.29 13.64
C ARG A 386 13.77 9.64 13.63
N ILE A 387 14.51 10.75 13.51
CA ILE A 387 13.92 12.10 13.43
C ILE A 387 13.08 12.23 12.16
N SER A 388 13.60 11.76 11.02
CA SER A 388 12.88 11.77 9.73
C SER A 388 11.61 10.93 9.77
N THR A 389 11.63 9.79 10.47
CA THR A 389 10.43 8.97 10.69
C THR A 389 9.34 9.76 11.41
N VAL A 390 9.69 10.50 12.47
CA VAL A 390 8.73 11.36 13.21
C VAL A 390 8.18 12.44 12.29
N ALA A 391 9.05 13.16 11.60
CA ALA A 391 8.66 14.26 10.72
C ALA A 391 7.71 13.80 9.60
N LEU A 392 8.05 12.69 8.93
CA LEU A 392 7.22 12.10 7.87
C LEU A 392 5.84 11.68 8.38
N SER A 393 5.79 11.11 9.58
CA SER A 393 4.53 10.69 10.19
C SER A 393 3.60 11.86 10.49
N VAL A 394 4.15 12.95 11.02
CA VAL A 394 3.40 14.19 11.26
C VAL A 394 2.87 14.77 9.95
N VAL A 395 3.72 14.87 8.92
CA VAL A 395 3.30 15.37 7.60
C VAL A 395 2.21 14.48 7.00
N ALA A 396 2.36 13.15 7.06
CA ALA A 396 1.35 12.23 6.55
C ALA A 396 0.01 12.31 7.33
N ALA A 397 0.04 12.53 8.65
CA ALA A 397 -1.17 12.74 9.43
C ALA A 397 -1.88 14.06 9.07
N LEU A 398 -1.14 15.13 8.83
CA LEU A 398 -1.70 16.40 8.36
C LEU A 398 -2.35 16.25 6.97
N VAL A 399 -1.69 15.54 6.05
CA VAL A 399 -2.25 15.23 4.72
C VAL A 399 -3.52 14.39 4.87
N ALA A 400 -3.50 13.35 5.71
CA ALA A 400 -4.66 12.50 5.97
C ALA A 400 -5.86 13.31 6.51
N GLN A 401 -5.62 14.23 7.44
CA GLN A 401 -6.64 15.05 8.05
C GLN A 401 -7.29 16.03 7.07
N GLN A 402 -6.53 16.54 6.11
CA GLN A 402 -6.98 17.58 5.18
C GLN A 402 -7.44 17.05 3.82
N SER A 403 -7.18 15.76 3.51
CA SER A 403 -7.40 15.22 2.19
C SER A 403 -8.86 15.22 1.74
N GLY A 404 -9.83 15.02 2.67
CA GLY A 404 -11.24 14.85 2.32
C GLY A 404 -11.56 13.72 1.34
N MET A 405 -10.53 12.96 0.91
CA MET A 405 -10.63 11.91 -0.10
C MET A 405 -10.96 10.57 0.53
N LEU A 406 -11.55 9.66 -0.27
CA LEU A 406 -11.65 8.25 0.10
C LEU A 406 -10.25 7.63 0.23
N VAL A 407 -10.09 6.71 1.17
CA VAL A 407 -8.85 5.97 1.42
C VAL A 407 -8.31 5.34 0.12
N ALA A 408 -9.20 4.79 -0.71
CA ALA A 408 -8.81 4.17 -1.97
C ALA A 408 -8.18 5.16 -2.96
N LEU A 409 -8.74 6.36 -3.10
CA LEU A 409 -8.25 7.36 -4.06
C LEU A 409 -6.88 7.91 -3.66
N LEU A 410 -6.70 8.19 -2.39
CA LEU A 410 -5.40 8.62 -1.86
C LEU A 410 -4.33 7.52 -2.01
N GLY A 411 -4.72 6.25 -1.88
CA GLY A 411 -3.85 5.10 -2.14
C GLY A 411 -3.45 4.95 -3.60
N ILE A 412 -4.37 5.23 -4.54
CA ILE A 412 -4.10 5.18 -5.99
C ILE A 412 -3.03 6.22 -6.36
N PHE A 413 -3.07 7.43 -5.79
CA PHE A 413 -2.04 8.45 -5.99
C PHE A 413 -0.64 7.93 -5.63
N GLY A 414 -0.45 7.45 -4.40
CA GLY A 414 0.86 6.97 -3.94
C GLY A 414 1.36 5.78 -4.76
N TRP A 415 0.48 4.79 -5.02
CA TRP A 415 0.80 3.63 -5.85
C TRP A 415 1.21 4.02 -7.27
N GLY A 416 0.45 4.92 -7.90
CA GLY A 416 0.69 5.39 -9.25
C GLY A 416 1.98 6.17 -9.40
N LEU A 417 2.33 7.00 -8.42
CA LEU A 417 3.58 7.74 -8.41
C LEU A 417 4.80 6.82 -8.30
N PHE A 418 4.75 5.80 -7.44
CA PHE A 418 5.78 4.75 -7.44
C PHE A 418 5.87 4.01 -8.78
N ALA A 419 4.72 3.64 -9.36
CA ALA A 419 4.66 2.93 -10.62
C ALA A 419 5.32 3.74 -11.75
N SER A 420 4.89 4.98 -11.94
CA SER A 420 5.35 5.85 -13.04
C SER A 420 6.82 6.26 -12.91
N THR A 421 7.37 6.31 -11.70
CA THR A 421 8.75 6.75 -11.49
C THR A 421 9.74 5.58 -11.42
N LEU A 422 9.36 4.45 -10.81
CA LEU A 422 10.32 3.40 -10.49
C LEU A 422 10.27 2.22 -11.47
N VAL A 423 9.09 1.86 -12.01
CA VAL A 423 8.98 0.68 -12.87
C VAL A 423 9.91 0.73 -14.09
N PRO A 424 9.94 1.82 -14.90
CA PRO A 424 10.79 1.84 -16.07
C PRO A 424 12.28 1.75 -15.71
N ALA A 425 12.73 2.57 -14.77
CA ALA A 425 14.14 2.67 -14.42
C ALA A 425 14.65 1.42 -13.66
N LEU A 426 13.83 0.83 -12.78
CA LEU A 426 14.22 -0.31 -11.95
C LEU A 426 13.89 -1.64 -12.63
N ALA A 427 12.59 -1.92 -12.84
CA ALA A 427 12.17 -3.24 -13.31
C ALA A 427 12.62 -3.51 -14.75
N ILE A 428 12.39 -2.57 -15.67
CA ILE A 428 12.87 -2.73 -17.04
C ILE A 428 14.40 -2.52 -17.08
N GLY A 429 14.91 -1.52 -16.38
CA GLY A 429 16.32 -1.17 -16.39
C GLY A 429 17.28 -2.27 -15.95
N LEU A 430 16.89 -3.09 -14.96
CA LEU A 430 17.67 -4.25 -14.50
C LEU A 430 17.50 -5.49 -15.38
N ASN A 431 16.55 -5.48 -16.32
CA ASN A 431 16.27 -6.60 -17.22
C ASN A 431 16.59 -6.29 -18.70
N TRP A 432 16.89 -5.05 -19.03
CA TRP A 432 17.16 -4.62 -20.40
C TRP A 432 18.52 -3.91 -20.52
N PRO A 433 19.52 -4.55 -21.17
CA PRO A 433 20.84 -3.95 -21.36
C PRO A 433 20.83 -2.64 -22.16
N GLY A 434 19.84 -2.46 -23.05
CA GLY A 434 19.69 -1.24 -23.87
C GLY A 434 19.21 0.01 -23.11
N ALA A 435 18.88 -0.13 -21.82
CA ALA A 435 18.46 1.01 -20.99
C ALA A 435 19.64 1.96 -20.72
N THR A 436 19.45 3.25 -21.00
CA THR A 436 20.47 4.31 -20.84
C THR A 436 20.23 5.16 -19.60
N ARG A 437 21.30 5.85 -19.16
CA ARG A 437 21.24 6.84 -18.09
C ARG A 437 20.23 7.96 -18.41
N GLN A 438 20.26 8.49 -19.62
CA GLN A 438 19.38 9.55 -20.09
C GLN A 438 17.91 9.09 -20.09
N GLY A 439 17.66 7.86 -20.56
CA GLY A 439 16.34 7.23 -20.52
C GLY A 439 15.78 7.11 -19.11
N ALA A 440 16.59 6.66 -18.16
CA ALA A 440 16.18 6.54 -16.76
C ALA A 440 15.86 7.91 -16.12
N VAL A 441 16.74 8.89 -16.29
CA VAL A 441 16.52 10.25 -15.75
C VAL A 441 15.26 10.88 -16.35
N ALA A 442 15.11 10.83 -17.69
CA ALA A 442 13.95 11.39 -18.37
C ALA A 442 12.64 10.72 -17.94
N SER A 443 12.63 9.39 -17.81
CA SER A 443 11.47 8.61 -17.38
C SER A 443 11.06 8.95 -15.94
N ILE A 444 11.99 8.98 -14.99
CA ILE A 444 11.70 9.32 -13.59
C ILE A 444 11.17 10.78 -13.51
N ALA A 445 11.82 11.71 -14.21
CA ALA A 445 11.39 13.11 -14.25
C ALA A 445 9.99 13.27 -14.88
N THR A 446 9.68 12.51 -15.94
CA THR A 446 8.36 12.51 -16.58
C THR A 446 7.30 11.95 -15.64
N GLY A 447 7.56 10.78 -15.03
CA GLY A 447 6.63 10.15 -14.09
C GLY A 447 6.32 11.05 -12.89
N LEU A 448 7.36 11.63 -12.28
CA LEU A 448 7.23 12.54 -11.16
C LEU A 448 6.54 13.86 -11.58
N GLY A 449 7.06 14.51 -12.60
CA GLY A 449 6.58 15.84 -13.02
C GLY A 449 5.14 15.79 -13.55
N LEU A 450 4.81 14.82 -14.39
CA LEU A 450 3.46 14.70 -14.96
C LEU A 450 2.43 14.32 -13.88
N THR A 451 2.77 13.38 -12.96
CA THR A 451 1.86 13.04 -11.86
C THR A 451 1.58 14.26 -10.99
N LEU A 452 2.62 14.95 -10.52
CA LEU A 452 2.45 16.12 -9.65
C LEU A 452 1.71 17.25 -10.37
N LEU A 453 2.02 17.51 -11.63
CA LEU A 453 1.34 18.53 -12.42
C LEU A 453 -0.15 18.25 -12.54
N LEU A 454 -0.52 17.04 -13.00
CA LEU A 454 -1.91 16.70 -13.24
C LEU A 454 -2.73 16.62 -11.93
N GLU A 455 -2.16 16.07 -10.85
CA GLU A 455 -2.84 16.04 -9.55
C GLU A 455 -3.00 17.46 -8.97
N THR A 456 -2.00 18.34 -9.15
CA THR A 456 -2.10 19.73 -8.72
C THR A 456 -3.17 20.48 -9.51
N LEU A 457 -3.21 20.31 -10.83
CA LEU A 457 -4.23 20.93 -11.68
C LEU A 457 -5.64 20.40 -11.34
N ALA A 458 -5.77 19.11 -11.04
CA ALA A 458 -7.02 18.52 -10.59
C ALA A 458 -7.46 19.05 -9.22
N PHE A 459 -6.52 19.22 -8.28
CA PHE A 459 -6.80 19.77 -6.96
C PHE A 459 -7.31 21.21 -7.00
N PHE A 460 -6.78 22.05 -7.91
CA PHE A 460 -7.24 23.42 -8.12
C PHE A 460 -8.42 23.52 -9.10
N GLU A 461 -9.03 22.39 -9.52
CA GLU A 461 -10.11 22.34 -10.51
C GLU A 461 -9.78 23.02 -11.85
N ALA A 462 -8.48 23.25 -12.12
CA ALA A 462 -8.01 23.92 -13.34
C ALA A 462 -8.03 22.99 -14.56
N PHE A 463 -7.90 21.69 -14.33
CA PHE A 463 -7.96 20.66 -15.37
C PHE A 463 -8.35 19.31 -14.76
N SER A 464 -9.24 18.60 -15.43
CA SER A 464 -9.56 17.21 -15.10
C SER A 464 -9.19 16.29 -16.26
N VAL A 465 -8.58 15.15 -15.92
CA VAL A 465 -8.30 14.11 -16.91
C VAL A 465 -9.62 13.58 -17.48
N PRO A 466 -9.72 13.30 -18.80
CA PRO A 466 -10.94 12.79 -19.40
C PRO A 466 -11.50 11.57 -18.66
N THR A 467 -12.83 11.49 -18.60
CA THR A 467 -13.55 10.42 -17.93
C THR A 467 -13.03 9.05 -18.39
N GLY A 468 -12.57 8.25 -17.43
CA GLY A 468 -12.04 6.93 -17.70
C GLY A 468 -10.51 6.82 -17.80
N VAL A 469 -9.79 7.93 -17.85
CA VAL A 469 -8.32 7.90 -17.76
C VAL A 469 -7.90 8.26 -16.33
N THR A 470 -6.95 7.53 -15.75
CA THR A 470 -6.39 7.88 -14.45
C THR A 470 -5.08 8.65 -14.62
N VAL A 471 -4.81 9.63 -13.76
CA VAL A 471 -3.52 10.34 -13.74
C VAL A 471 -2.37 9.34 -13.62
N ALA A 472 -2.50 8.36 -12.73
CA ALA A 472 -1.51 7.29 -12.54
C ALA A 472 -1.25 6.48 -13.82
N GLY A 473 -2.31 6.13 -14.58
CA GLY A 473 -2.18 5.39 -15.84
C GLY A 473 -1.49 6.21 -16.92
N LEU A 474 -1.90 7.47 -17.08
CA LEU A 474 -1.30 8.39 -18.05
C LEU A 474 0.19 8.62 -17.76
N SER A 475 0.52 8.90 -16.50
CA SER A 475 1.90 9.12 -16.07
C SER A 475 2.78 7.89 -16.24
N LEU A 476 2.26 6.69 -15.96
CA LEU A 476 3.01 5.45 -16.16
C LEU A 476 3.25 5.18 -17.64
N VAL A 477 2.25 5.32 -18.50
CA VAL A 477 2.40 5.15 -19.95
C VAL A 477 3.39 6.17 -20.52
N ALA A 478 3.25 7.44 -20.16
CA ALA A 478 4.16 8.50 -20.62
C ALA A 478 5.60 8.22 -20.19
N SER A 479 5.80 7.85 -18.92
CA SER A 479 7.12 7.51 -18.38
C SER A 479 7.75 6.29 -19.08
N LEU A 480 6.97 5.24 -19.35
CA LEU A 480 7.42 4.07 -20.10
C LEU A 480 7.83 4.43 -21.54
N LEU A 481 7.02 5.21 -22.24
CA LEU A 481 7.31 5.63 -23.60
C LEU A 481 8.57 6.50 -23.66
N VAL A 482 8.70 7.47 -22.74
CA VAL A 482 9.91 8.31 -22.64
C VAL A 482 11.13 7.46 -22.31
N PHE A 483 11.01 6.49 -21.40
CA PHE A 483 12.11 5.59 -21.08
C PHE A 483 12.62 4.82 -22.30
N LEU A 484 11.70 4.21 -23.05
CA LEU A 484 12.04 3.43 -24.25
C LEU A 484 12.59 4.30 -25.36
N LEU A 485 11.93 5.43 -25.66
CA LEU A 485 12.32 6.34 -26.72
C LEU A 485 13.68 7.00 -26.45
N VAL A 486 13.86 7.59 -25.26
CA VAL A 486 15.13 8.24 -24.92
C VAL A 486 16.25 7.22 -24.82
N SER A 487 16.02 6.03 -24.25
CA SER A 487 17.04 4.99 -24.25
C SER A 487 17.42 4.54 -25.67
N TRP A 488 16.46 4.44 -26.58
CA TRP A 488 16.72 4.10 -27.98
C TRP A 488 17.52 5.20 -28.70
N LEU A 489 17.18 6.47 -28.51
CA LEU A 489 17.85 7.62 -29.12
C LEU A 489 19.27 7.83 -28.59
N THR A 490 19.53 7.48 -27.33
CA THR A 490 20.82 7.73 -26.66
C THR A 490 21.72 6.49 -26.56
N ARG A 491 21.42 5.42 -27.30
CA ARG A 491 22.22 4.19 -27.26
C ARG A 491 23.69 4.41 -27.69
N GLY A 492 23.93 5.31 -28.63
CA GLY A 492 25.27 5.65 -29.12
C GLY A 492 26.12 6.43 -28.11
N ASP A 493 25.47 7.16 -27.20
CA ASP A 493 26.12 7.96 -26.16
C ASP A 493 26.33 7.18 -24.85
N ALA A 494 25.91 5.91 -24.80
CA ALA A 494 26.08 5.11 -23.61
C ALA A 494 27.57 4.96 -23.30
N PRO A 495 28.04 5.32 -22.06
CA PRO A 495 29.42 5.08 -21.66
C PRO A 495 29.77 3.60 -21.90
N ALA A 496 31.00 3.36 -22.36
CA ALA A 496 31.48 2.03 -22.74
C ALA A 496 31.16 0.97 -21.67
N GLY A 497 30.09 0.22 -21.89
CA GLY A 497 29.68 -0.93 -21.11
C GLY A 497 28.92 -0.64 -19.80
N ILE A 498 28.00 -1.53 -19.50
CA ILE A 498 27.41 -1.64 -18.15
C ILE A 498 28.53 -2.08 -17.20
N ASP A 499 28.53 -1.58 -15.96
CA ASP A 499 29.46 -2.03 -14.92
C ASP A 499 29.48 -3.57 -14.84
N PRO A 500 30.67 -4.21 -14.81
CA PRO A 500 30.77 -5.68 -14.83
C PRO A 500 29.94 -6.37 -13.75
N ASP A 501 29.91 -5.82 -12.53
CA ASP A 501 29.12 -6.38 -11.44
C ASP A 501 27.62 -6.27 -11.72
N ILE A 502 27.19 -5.12 -12.26
CA ILE A 502 25.79 -4.92 -12.64
C ILE A 502 25.41 -5.84 -13.80
N LYS A 503 26.30 -6.01 -14.77
CA LYS A 503 26.06 -6.93 -15.89
C LYS A 503 25.89 -8.37 -15.41
N LEU A 504 26.75 -8.83 -14.50
CA LEU A 504 26.60 -10.14 -13.87
C LEU A 504 25.26 -10.33 -13.17
N VAL A 505 24.80 -9.32 -12.45
CA VAL A 505 23.49 -9.33 -11.77
C VAL A 505 22.33 -9.36 -12.78
N MET A 506 22.47 -8.73 -13.94
CA MET A 506 21.44 -8.72 -14.98
C MET A 506 21.30 -10.06 -15.72
N GLU A 507 22.38 -10.83 -15.83
CA GLU A 507 22.42 -12.14 -16.51
C GLU A 507 21.80 -13.27 -15.68
N VAL A 508 21.46 -12.99 -14.44
CA VAL A 508 20.88 -13.93 -13.47
C VAL A 508 19.35 -13.74 -13.34
#